data_381cdaf25dbba57b7dfc21b7a67d2791
#
_entry.id   381cdaf25dbba57b7dfc21b7a67d2791
#
_cell.length_a   1.000
_cell.length_b   1.000
_cell.length_c   1.000
_cell.angle_alpha   90.00
_cell.angle_beta   90.00
_cell.angle_gamma   90.00
#
_symmetry.space_group_name_H-M   'P 1'
#
loop_
_entity.id
_entity.type
_entity.pdbx_description
1 polymer ?
#
loop_
_entity_poly.entity_id
_entity_poly.type
_entity_poly.pdbx_seq_one_letter_code
_entity_poly.pdbx_strand_id
1 'polypeptide(L)'
;MKKWECSVCGYIHEGEEPPEKCPVCGAGREKFFEVKAEDEDAARGEITGDEMVKEPSTGFVAMMTDHMVKNHLHPISVHSPNGIIPIAVGFFIIAVIFSVTSFETAALYNMIAVFLSMPVVILSGYVTWQKKYQGVSTSVFKVKIAASVVAITVLAVLIIWKLLQPDVLMVASSARWVFLLLSLLLLGSVGIAGHLGGQLVFSKAKK
;
A
#
# COMPACT_ATOMS: atom_id res chain seq x y z
N MET A 1 9.39 -25.33 -22.08
CA MET A 1 8.66 -24.98 -20.86
C MET A 1 7.58 -23.99 -21.26
N LYS A 2 6.37 -24.20 -20.79
CA LYS A 2 5.25 -23.28 -21.04
C LYS A 2 5.34 -22.08 -20.11
N LYS A 3 4.84 -20.93 -20.58
CA LYS A 3 4.75 -19.70 -19.76
C LYS A 3 3.29 -19.42 -19.44
N TRP A 4 3.00 -19.15 -18.17
CA TRP A 4 1.68 -18.89 -17.65
C TRP A 4 1.61 -17.50 -17.03
N GLU A 5 0.76 -16.64 -17.57
CA GLU A 5 0.58 -15.28 -17.04
C GLU A 5 -0.67 -15.20 -16.16
N CYS A 6 -0.53 -14.55 -14.99
CA CYS A 6 -1.65 -14.29 -14.09
C CYS A 6 -2.44 -13.06 -14.58
N SER A 7 -3.70 -13.23 -14.96
CA SER A 7 -4.59 -12.17 -15.44
C SER A 7 -4.87 -11.05 -14.43
N VAL A 8 -4.56 -11.28 -13.13
CA VAL A 8 -4.79 -10.31 -12.06
C VAL A 8 -3.60 -9.37 -11.87
N CYS A 9 -2.36 -9.90 -11.85
CA CYS A 9 -1.18 -9.10 -11.52
C CYS A 9 -0.08 -9.12 -12.58
N GLY A 10 -0.25 -9.93 -13.65
CA GLY A 10 0.73 -10.06 -14.72
C GLY A 10 2.00 -10.82 -14.31
N TYR A 11 1.96 -11.63 -13.24
CA TYR A 11 3.07 -12.51 -12.87
C TYR A 11 3.20 -13.64 -13.88
N ILE A 12 4.43 -13.89 -14.35
CA ILE A 12 4.72 -14.99 -15.30
C ILE A 12 5.35 -16.15 -14.53
N HIS A 13 4.75 -17.33 -14.68
CA HIS A 13 5.25 -18.60 -14.18
C HIS A 13 5.76 -19.44 -15.34
N GLU A 14 6.95 -20.04 -15.20
CA GLU A 14 7.51 -20.99 -16.17
C GLU A 14 7.37 -22.42 -15.62
N GLY A 15 6.64 -23.27 -16.32
CA GLY A 15 6.39 -24.66 -15.91
C GLY A 15 5.49 -25.38 -16.89
N GLU A 16 5.33 -26.70 -16.74
CA GLU A 16 4.41 -27.51 -17.56
C GLU A 16 2.95 -27.17 -17.27
N GLU A 17 2.65 -26.77 -16.01
CA GLU A 17 1.32 -26.41 -15.55
C GLU A 17 1.34 -25.09 -14.76
N PRO A 18 0.22 -24.33 -14.73
CA PRO A 18 0.12 -23.14 -13.90
C PRO A 18 0.11 -23.50 -12.40
N PRO A 19 0.66 -22.63 -11.52
CA PRO A 19 0.67 -22.89 -10.08
C PRO A 19 -0.75 -22.85 -9.50
N GLU A 20 -1.00 -23.60 -8.42
CA GLU A 20 -2.31 -23.60 -7.75
C GLU A 20 -2.74 -22.20 -7.27
N LYS A 21 -1.75 -21.39 -6.82
CA LYS A 21 -1.96 -20.02 -6.40
C LYS A 21 -0.83 -19.13 -6.89
N CYS A 22 -1.18 -17.94 -7.33
CA CYS A 22 -0.20 -16.91 -7.69
C CYS A 22 0.64 -16.51 -6.47
N PRO A 23 1.98 -16.62 -6.50
CA PRO A 23 2.84 -16.27 -5.36
C PRO A 23 2.83 -14.78 -5.06
N VAL A 24 2.35 -13.94 -5.97
CA VAL A 24 2.35 -12.49 -5.87
C VAL A 24 1.02 -11.95 -5.33
N CYS A 25 -0.09 -12.28 -5.97
CA CYS A 25 -1.39 -11.74 -5.61
C CYS A 25 -2.31 -12.76 -4.91
N GLY A 26 -1.93 -14.04 -4.85
CA GLY A 26 -2.71 -15.10 -4.23
C GLY A 26 -3.92 -15.56 -5.06
N ALA A 27 -4.06 -15.16 -6.33
CA ALA A 27 -5.12 -15.60 -7.22
C ALA A 27 -4.98 -17.10 -7.54
N GLY A 28 -6.10 -17.80 -7.68
CA GLY A 28 -6.10 -19.22 -7.96
C GLY A 28 -5.68 -19.56 -9.41
N ARG A 29 -5.48 -20.86 -9.66
CA ARG A 29 -5.02 -21.43 -10.93
C ARG A 29 -5.89 -20.97 -12.12
N GLU A 30 -7.17 -20.77 -11.91
CA GLU A 30 -8.14 -20.35 -12.92
C GLU A 30 -7.89 -18.94 -13.49
N LYS A 31 -6.99 -18.18 -12.88
CA LYS A 31 -6.57 -16.84 -13.31
C LYS A 31 -5.31 -16.83 -14.16
N PHE A 32 -4.78 -18.02 -14.49
CA PHE A 32 -3.62 -18.14 -15.36
C PHE A 32 -4.03 -18.53 -16.78
N PHE A 33 -3.35 -17.93 -17.75
CA PHE A 33 -3.47 -18.29 -19.17
C PHE A 33 -2.10 -18.55 -19.77
N GLU A 34 -2.04 -19.45 -20.77
CA GLU A 34 -0.80 -19.81 -21.45
C GLU A 34 -0.40 -18.71 -22.43
N VAL A 35 0.83 -18.20 -22.30
CA VAL A 35 1.42 -17.22 -23.22
C VAL A 35 2.19 -17.97 -24.29
N LYS A 36 1.78 -17.87 -25.56
CA LYS A 36 2.48 -18.47 -26.71
C LYS A 36 3.69 -17.61 -27.08
N ALA A 37 4.76 -18.27 -27.54
CA ALA A 37 6.03 -17.62 -27.86
C ALA A 37 5.93 -16.59 -29.01
N GLU A 38 4.86 -16.59 -29.78
CA GLU A 38 4.62 -15.65 -30.89
C GLU A 38 4.21 -14.25 -30.39
N ASP A 39 3.79 -14.12 -29.12
CA ASP A 39 3.38 -12.85 -28.51
C ASP A 39 4.54 -12.11 -27.82
N GLU A 40 5.74 -12.69 -27.73
CA GLU A 40 6.89 -12.07 -27.04
C GLU A 40 7.44 -10.84 -27.79
N ASP A 41 7.38 -10.79 -29.12
CA ASP A 41 7.85 -9.63 -29.91
C ASP A 41 6.81 -8.49 -29.94
N ALA A 42 5.53 -8.79 -29.83
CA ALA A 42 4.47 -7.80 -29.68
C ALA A 42 4.45 -7.18 -28.27
N ALA A 43 4.85 -7.93 -27.24
CA ALA A 43 4.91 -7.47 -25.86
C ALA A 43 6.15 -6.58 -25.54
N ARG A 44 7.12 -6.50 -26.46
CA ARG A 44 8.30 -5.61 -26.35
C ARG A 44 8.06 -4.21 -26.86
N GLY A 45 7.04 -4.02 -27.68
CA GLY A 45 6.59 -2.71 -28.13
C GLY A 45 5.36 -2.30 -27.34
N GLU A 46 5.50 -1.26 -26.50
CA GLU A 46 4.40 -0.57 -25.82
C GLU A 46 3.43 -1.46 -25.02
N ILE A 47 3.82 -1.89 -23.82
CA ILE A 47 2.84 -2.17 -22.79
C ILE A 47 2.34 -0.82 -22.22
N THR A 48 1.65 -0.07 -23.02
CA THR A 48 0.56 0.77 -22.59
C THR A 48 -0.50 -0.19 -22.07
N GLY A 49 -0.89 -0.06 -20.79
CA GLY A 49 -1.88 -0.92 -20.14
C GLY A 49 -3.29 -0.71 -20.71
N ASP A 50 -3.50 -1.14 -21.96
CA ASP A 50 -4.69 -0.74 -22.72
C ASP A 50 -5.26 -1.82 -23.62
N GLU A 51 -5.31 -3.08 -23.16
CA GLU A 51 -6.17 -4.05 -23.83
C GLU A 51 -6.86 -5.00 -22.84
N MET A 52 -7.71 -4.47 -22.02
CA MET A 52 -9.05 -5.02 -21.79
C MET A 52 -10.03 -3.85 -21.82
N VAL A 53 -10.40 -3.46 -23.03
CA VAL A 53 -11.42 -2.46 -23.34
C VAL A 53 -12.76 -2.96 -22.82
N LYS A 54 -13.04 -2.69 -21.54
CA LYS A 54 -14.40 -2.35 -21.14
C LYS A 54 -14.67 -1.01 -21.75
N GLU A 55 -15.82 -0.90 -22.44
CA GLU A 55 -16.32 0.34 -23.05
C GLU A 55 -15.99 1.57 -22.19
N PRO A 56 -15.55 2.69 -22.81
CA PRO A 56 -15.22 3.89 -22.07
C PRO A 56 -16.49 4.32 -21.31
N SER A 57 -16.45 4.15 -19.99
CA SER A 57 -17.51 4.65 -19.14
C SER A 57 -17.55 6.17 -19.30
N THR A 58 -18.51 6.67 -20.08
CA THR A 58 -18.72 8.07 -20.39
C THR A 58 -19.24 8.81 -19.17
N GLY A 59 -18.32 9.28 -18.30
CA GLY A 59 -18.67 10.06 -17.13
C GLY A 59 -17.44 10.66 -16.46
N PHE A 60 -17.58 11.84 -15.86
CA PHE A 60 -16.50 12.55 -15.16
C PHE A 60 -15.75 11.66 -14.14
N VAL A 61 -16.49 10.85 -13.37
CA VAL A 61 -15.91 9.92 -12.37
C VAL A 61 -15.04 8.85 -13.02
N ALA A 62 -15.47 8.33 -14.18
CA ALA A 62 -14.72 7.33 -14.92
C ALA A 62 -13.41 7.90 -15.46
N MET A 63 -13.47 9.09 -16.06
CA MET A 63 -12.29 9.79 -16.57
C MET A 63 -11.29 10.10 -15.43
N MET A 64 -11.77 10.57 -14.27
CA MET A 64 -10.92 10.81 -13.10
C MET A 64 -10.25 9.53 -12.60
N THR A 65 -11.01 8.43 -12.46
CA THR A 65 -10.46 7.17 -11.96
C THR A 65 -9.48 6.52 -12.94
N ASP A 66 -9.67 6.67 -14.25
CA ASP A 66 -8.71 6.23 -15.28
C ASP A 66 -7.43 7.06 -15.21
N HIS A 67 -7.55 8.38 -15.05
CA HIS A 67 -6.41 9.25 -14.85
C HIS A 67 -5.60 8.89 -13.59
N MET A 68 -6.27 8.55 -12.49
CA MET A 68 -5.63 8.10 -11.24
C MET A 68 -4.80 6.82 -11.43
N VAL A 69 -5.31 5.85 -12.19
CA VAL A 69 -4.61 4.58 -12.47
C VAL A 69 -3.47 4.80 -13.45
N LYS A 70 -3.70 5.54 -14.55
CA LYS A 70 -2.71 5.85 -15.58
C LYS A 70 -1.49 6.59 -15.02
N ASN A 71 -1.72 7.56 -14.13
CA ASN A 71 -0.64 8.33 -13.51
C ASN A 71 -0.08 7.70 -12.21
N HIS A 72 -0.37 6.43 -11.94
CA HIS A 72 0.14 5.71 -10.77
C HIS A 72 -0.09 6.45 -9.44
N LEU A 73 -1.25 7.13 -9.28
CA LEU A 73 -1.51 7.97 -8.12
C LEU A 73 -1.39 7.21 -6.80
N HIS A 74 -1.84 5.94 -6.74
CA HIS A 74 -1.72 5.14 -5.52
C HIS A 74 -0.26 4.82 -5.16
N PRO A 75 0.59 4.28 -6.05
CA PRO A 75 2.02 4.12 -5.76
C PRO A 75 2.70 5.41 -5.30
N ILE A 76 2.35 6.56 -5.89
CA ILE A 76 2.91 7.86 -5.48
C ILE A 76 2.42 8.27 -4.10
N SER A 77 1.12 8.21 -3.84
CA SER A 77 0.52 8.68 -2.58
C SER A 77 0.95 7.88 -1.36
N VAL A 78 1.23 6.57 -1.50
CA VAL A 78 1.70 5.72 -0.39
C VAL A 78 3.10 6.07 0.10
N HIS A 79 3.88 6.87 -0.66
CA HIS A 79 5.18 7.36 -0.18
C HIS A 79 5.03 8.27 1.04
N SER A 80 3.92 9.00 1.17
CA SER A 80 3.64 9.84 2.35
C SER A 80 3.63 9.01 3.64
N PRO A 81 2.75 8.03 3.87
CA PRO A 81 2.79 7.24 5.09
C PRO A 81 4.07 6.38 5.22
N ASN A 82 4.57 5.78 4.14
CA ASN A 82 5.74 4.91 4.19
C ASN A 82 7.05 5.64 4.48
N GLY A 83 7.18 6.91 4.09
CA GLY A 83 8.37 7.73 4.35
C GLY A 83 8.28 8.51 5.65
N ILE A 84 7.13 9.10 5.96
CA ILE A 84 6.98 10.03 7.09
C ILE A 84 6.77 9.30 8.42
N ILE A 85 5.98 8.21 8.47
CA ILE A 85 5.70 7.50 9.74
C ILE A 85 6.98 6.96 10.40
N PRO A 86 7.95 6.32 9.68
CA PRO A 86 9.20 5.91 10.31
C PRO A 86 9.97 7.06 10.96
N ILE A 87 9.99 8.24 10.31
CA ILE A 87 10.65 9.44 10.83
C ILE A 87 9.91 9.94 12.08
N ALA A 88 8.58 10.03 12.04
CA ALA A 88 7.77 10.47 13.17
C ALA A 88 7.95 9.56 14.40
N VAL A 89 7.95 8.23 14.20
CA VAL A 89 8.19 7.27 15.28
C VAL A 89 9.61 7.39 15.81
N GLY A 90 10.60 7.56 14.94
CA GLY A 90 11.99 7.84 15.33
C GLY A 90 12.10 9.10 16.19
N PHE A 91 11.39 10.18 15.83
CA PHE A 91 11.36 11.40 16.59
C PHE A 91 10.71 11.23 17.97
N PHE A 92 9.66 10.43 18.12
CA PHE A 92 9.11 10.10 19.45
C PHE A 92 10.12 9.34 20.31
N ILE A 93 10.85 8.39 19.75
CA ILE A 93 11.88 7.65 20.47
C ILE A 93 13.01 8.60 20.92
N ILE A 94 13.50 9.46 20.03
CA ILE A 94 14.54 10.46 20.32
C ILE A 94 14.04 11.42 21.40
N ALA A 95 12.79 11.90 21.29
CA ALA A 95 12.19 12.80 22.28
C ALA A 95 12.19 12.20 23.68
N VAL A 96 11.86 10.90 23.81
CA VAL A 96 11.85 10.20 25.10
C VAL A 96 13.25 9.96 25.64
N ILE A 97 14.20 9.53 24.78
CA ILE A 97 15.59 9.23 25.22
C ILE A 97 16.32 10.50 25.69
N PHE A 98 16.20 11.58 24.94
CA PHE A 98 16.94 12.81 25.18
C PHE A 98 16.12 13.90 25.89
N SER A 99 14.86 13.62 26.20
CA SER A 99 13.92 14.58 26.83
C SER A 99 13.79 15.89 26.05
N VAL A 100 13.76 15.81 24.70
CA VAL A 100 13.71 16.98 23.80
C VAL A 100 12.31 17.13 23.20
N THR A 101 11.54 18.11 23.68
CA THR A 101 10.14 18.35 23.27
C THR A 101 9.98 18.78 21.81
N SER A 102 11.00 19.38 21.19
CA SER A 102 10.93 19.78 19.77
C SER A 102 10.76 18.58 18.82
N PHE A 103 11.38 17.43 19.11
CA PHE A 103 11.18 16.21 18.34
C PHE A 103 9.77 15.64 18.49
N GLU A 104 9.21 15.72 19.70
CA GLU A 104 7.84 15.30 19.97
C GLU A 104 6.83 16.14 19.17
N THR A 105 7.03 17.46 19.13
CA THR A 105 6.21 18.39 18.35
C THR A 105 6.36 18.14 16.85
N ALA A 106 7.57 17.95 16.35
CA ALA A 106 7.82 17.62 14.95
C ALA A 106 7.16 16.30 14.55
N ALA A 107 7.22 15.27 15.40
CA ALA A 107 6.55 14.00 15.18
C ALA A 107 5.03 14.16 15.07
N LEU A 108 4.41 14.96 15.95
CA LEU A 108 2.98 15.24 15.89
C LEU A 108 2.58 15.90 14.56
N TYR A 109 3.32 16.91 14.11
CA TYR A 109 3.05 17.58 12.84
C TYR A 109 3.19 16.63 11.64
N ASN A 110 4.20 15.77 11.65
CA ASN A 110 4.37 14.74 10.65
C ASN A 110 3.19 13.76 10.62
N MET A 111 2.70 13.31 11.78
CA MET A 111 1.53 12.44 11.87
C MET A 111 0.26 13.12 11.35
N ILE A 112 0.04 14.40 11.67
CA ILE A 112 -1.10 15.18 11.16
C ILE A 112 -1.00 15.30 9.64
N ALA A 113 0.17 15.62 9.08
CA ALA A 113 0.37 15.71 7.64
C ALA A 113 0.05 14.38 6.92
N VAL A 114 0.50 13.25 7.50
CA VAL A 114 0.14 11.93 6.97
C VAL A 114 -1.37 11.70 7.07
N PHE A 115 -1.99 11.99 8.21
CA PHE A 115 -3.43 11.79 8.39
C PHE A 115 -4.25 12.57 7.36
N LEU A 116 -3.87 13.81 7.07
CA LEU A 116 -4.51 14.63 6.03
C LEU A 116 -4.30 14.07 4.61
N SER A 117 -3.23 13.34 4.36
CA SER A 117 -3.00 12.66 3.07
C SER A 117 -3.77 11.34 2.92
N MET A 118 -4.24 10.71 4.01
CA MET A 118 -4.87 9.39 3.99
C MET A 118 -6.12 9.27 3.10
N PRO A 119 -7.01 10.27 2.98
CA PRO A 119 -8.13 10.19 2.05
C PRO A 119 -7.69 9.90 0.60
N VAL A 120 -6.63 10.57 0.14
CA VAL A 120 -6.08 10.36 -1.20
C VAL A 120 -5.48 8.95 -1.33
N VAL A 121 -4.75 8.49 -0.32
CA VAL A 121 -4.15 7.14 -0.28
C VAL A 121 -5.23 6.06 -0.35
N ILE A 122 -6.30 6.19 0.45
CA ILE A 122 -7.39 5.23 0.52
C ILE A 122 -8.18 5.20 -0.79
N LEU A 123 -8.60 6.37 -1.29
CA LEU A 123 -9.37 6.47 -2.53
C LEU A 123 -8.58 5.92 -3.74
N SER A 124 -7.32 6.34 -3.89
CA SER A 124 -6.47 5.85 -4.97
C SER A 124 -6.21 4.34 -4.85
N GLY A 125 -6.06 3.82 -3.63
CA GLY A 125 -5.91 2.39 -3.36
C GLY A 125 -7.13 1.59 -3.76
N TYR A 126 -8.32 2.06 -3.38
CA TYR A 126 -9.58 1.42 -3.75
C TYR A 126 -9.79 1.40 -5.27
N VAL A 127 -9.57 2.53 -5.94
CA VAL A 127 -9.68 2.63 -7.41
C VAL A 127 -8.70 1.67 -8.09
N THR A 128 -7.43 1.64 -7.63
CA THR A 128 -6.42 0.73 -8.17
C THR A 128 -6.80 -0.73 -7.96
N TRP A 129 -7.33 -1.09 -6.78
CA TRP A 129 -7.79 -2.44 -6.50
C TRP A 129 -8.93 -2.86 -7.42
N GLN A 130 -9.91 -2.00 -7.65
CA GLN A 130 -11.05 -2.30 -8.54
C GLN A 130 -10.63 -2.39 -10.01
N LYS A 131 -9.89 -1.39 -10.51
CA LYS A 131 -9.58 -1.30 -11.95
C LYS A 131 -8.41 -2.20 -12.37
N LYS A 132 -7.30 -2.17 -11.62
CA LYS A 132 -6.08 -2.92 -11.99
C LYS A 132 -6.13 -4.37 -11.54
N TYR A 133 -6.70 -4.65 -10.36
CA TYR A 133 -6.72 -5.99 -9.77
C TYR A 133 -8.11 -6.63 -9.75
N GLN A 134 -9.07 -6.08 -10.52
CA GLN A 134 -10.43 -6.64 -10.72
C GLN A 134 -11.21 -6.88 -9.42
N GLY A 135 -10.88 -6.17 -8.34
CA GLY A 135 -11.54 -6.31 -7.04
C GLY A 135 -11.33 -7.68 -6.38
N VAL A 136 -10.33 -8.47 -6.77
CA VAL A 136 -10.13 -9.82 -6.22
C VAL A 136 -9.85 -9.80 -4.72
N SER A 137 -10.50 -10.71 -3.99
CA SER A 137 -10.42 -10.82 -2.53
C SER A 137 -9.51 -11.99 -2.13
N THR A 138 -8.20 -11.85 -2.37
CA THR A 138 -7.21 -12.84 -1.94
C THR A 138 -6.65 -12.53 -0.56
N SER A 139 -5.92 -13.46 0.06
CA SER A 139 -5.28 -13.26 1.36
C SER A 139 -4.35 -12.05 1.38
N VAL A 140 -3.62 -11.78 0.28
CA VAL A 140 -2.73 -10.63 0.14
C VAL A 140 -3.50 -9.31 0.27
N PHE A 141 -4.62 -9.17 -0.46
CA PHE A 141 -5.45 -7.96 -0.38
C PHE A 141 -6.15 -7.83 0.97
N LYS A 142 -6.63 -8.93 1.57
CA LYS A 142 -7.26 -8.91 2.91
C LYS A 142 -6.28 -8.42 3.98
N VAL A 143 -5.05 -8.95 4.00
CA VAL A 143 -4.01 -8.52 4.95
C VAL A 143 -3.62 -7.07 4.71
N LYS A 144 -3.46 -6.64 3.45
CA LYS A 144 -3.14 -5.26 3.11
C LYS A 144 -4.23 -4.29 3.56
N ILE A 145 -5.51 -4.61 3.33
CA ILE A 145 -6.64 -3.78 3.75
C ILE A 145 -6.70 -3.72 5.29
N ALA A 146 -6.59 -4.86 5.97
CA ALA A 146 -6.58 -4.91 7.43
C ALA A 146 -5.45 -4.06 8.03
N ALA A 147 -4.22 -4.19 7.51
CA ALA A 147 -3.08 -3.39 7.93
C ALA A 147 -3.32 -1.88 7.71
N SER A 148 -3.95 -1.50 6.59
CA SER A 148 -4.28 -0.09 6.32
C SER A 148 -5.36 0.44 7.26
N VAL A 149 -6.36 -0.36 7.63
CA VAL A 149 -7.39 0.01 8.61
C VAL A 149 -6.76 0.18 10.00
N VAL A 150 -5.91 -0.75 10.43
CA VAL A 150 -5.18 -0.63 11.69
C VAL A 150 -4.31 0.63 11.68
N ALA A 151 -3.57 0.88 10.60
CA ALA A 151 -2.70 2.06 10.49
C ALA A 151 -3.46 3.37 10.67
N ILE A 152 -4.59 3.58 9.95
CA ILE A 152 -5.33 4.84 10.05
C ILE A 152 -6.00 5.00 11.42
N THR A 153 -6.51 3.91 11.99
CA THR A 153 -7.15 3.94 13.33
C THR A 153 -6.12 4.29 14.39
N VAL A 154 -4.97 3.61 14.41
CA VAL A 154 -3.90 3.87 15.38
C VAL A 154 -3.33 5.28 15.21
N LEU A 155 -3.14 5.74 13.95
CA LEU A 155 -2.68 7.09 13.66
C LEU A 155 -3.64 8.14 14.24
N ALA A 156 -4.95 7.98 14.04
CA ALA A 156 -5.97 8.87 14.60
C ALA A 156 -5.95 8.87 16.13
N VAL A 157 -5.87 7.67 16.75
CA VAL A 157 -5.80 7.51 18.21
C VAL A 157 -4.57 8.23 18.77
N LEU A 158 -3.39 8.04 18.17
CA LEU A 158 -2.15 8.68 18.63
C LEU A 158 -2.22 10.22 18.54
N ILE A 159 -2.76 10.73 17.43
CA ILE A 159 -2.95 12.18 17.27
C ILE A 159 -3.90 12.72 18.32
N ILE A 160 -5.08 12.13 18.48
CA ILE A 160 -6.08 12.56 19.46
C ILE A 160 -5.51 12.48 20.88
N TRP A 161 -4.85 11.36 21.22
CA TRP A 161 -4.25 11.19 22.53
C TRP A 161 -3.20 12.26 22.84
N LYS A 162 -2.31 12.52 21.87
CA LYS A 162 -1.27 13.54 22.00
C LYS A 162 -1.83 14.95 22.15
N LEU A 163 -2.94 15.26 21.48
CA LEU A 163 -3.63 16.55 21.62
C LEU A 163 -4.32 16.70 22.99
N LEU A 164 -4.88 15.61 23.54
CA LEU A 164 -5.54 15.62 24.85
C LEU A 164 -4.55 15.59 26.01
N GLN A 165 -3.39 14.93 25.82
CA GLN A 165 -2.33 14.81 26.82
C GLN A 165 -0.98 15.20 26.20
N PRO A 166 -0.70 16.50 26.08
CA PRO A 166 0.52 17.00 25.43
C PRO A 166 1.81 16.43 26.03
N ASP A 167 1.83 16.12 27.31
CA ASP A 167 3.03 15.66 28.04
C ASP A 167 3.13 14.13 28.14
N VAL A 168 2.29 13.37 27.42
CA VAL A 168 2.22 11.89 27.51
C VAL A 168 3.58 11.21 27.33
N LEU A 169 4.47 11.77 26.52
CA LEU A 169 5.81 11.23 26.29
C LEU A 169 6.86 11.77 27.26
N MET A 170 6.68 12.97 27.82
CA MET A 170 7.64 13.60 28.72
C MET A 170 7.49 13.09 30.15
N VAL A 171 6.29 12.76 30.59
CA VAL A 171 6.04 12.19 31.92
C VAL A 171 6.39 10.71 31.95
N ALA A 172 7.22 10.27 32.90
CA ALA A 172 7.55 8.87 33.11
C ALA A 172 6.34 8.12 33.68
N SER A 173 5.55 7.48 32.81
CA SER A 173 4.30 6.80 33.16
C SER A 173 4.09 5.55 32.30
N SER A 174 3.15 4.68 32.68
CA SER A 174 2.72 3.57 31.84
C SER A 174 2.13 4.04 30.50
N ALA A 175 1.47 5.19 30.50
CA ALA A 175 0.90 5.80 29.29
C ALA A 175 1.96 6.08 28.22
N ARG A 176 3.17 6.53 28.59
CA ARG A 176 4.31 6.72 27.68
C ARG A 176 4.62 5.43 26.92
N TRP A 177 4.73 4.31 27.62
CA TRP A 177 5.08 3.04 27.01
C TRP A 177 3.97 2.51 26.11
N VAL A 178 2.70 2.66 26.49
CA VAL A 178 1.55 2.30 25.65
C VAL A 178 1.55 3.15 24.38
N PHE A 179 1.82 4.46 24.48
CA PHE A 179 1.91 5.35 23.33
C PHE A 179 3.02 4.91 22.35
N LEU A 180 4.21 4.58 22.88
CA LEU A 180 5.32 4.08 22.07
C LEU A 180 5.00 2.73 21.42
N LEU A 181 4.36 1.80 22.13
CA LEU A 181 3.93 0.51 21.57
C LEU A 181 2.91 0.70 20.44
N LEU A 182 1.95 1.59 20.61
CA LEU A 182 1.01 1.93 19.52
C LEU A 182 1.72 2.59 18.34
N SER A 183 2.73 3.42 18.58
CA SER A 183 3.54 4.01 17.51
C SER A 183 4.32 2.94 16.73
N LEU A 184 4.84 1.92 17.40
CA LEU A 184 5.49 0.77 16.76
C LEU A 184 4.48 -0.13 16.02
N LEU A 185 3.26 -0.28 16.55
CA LEU A 185 2.16 -0.98 15.85
C LEU A 185 1.79 -0.24 14.57
N LEU A 186 1.69 1.09 14.61
CA LEU A 186 1.47 1.92 13.43
C LEU A 186 2.57 1.71 12.39
N LEU A 187 3.84 1.77 12.80
CA LEU A 187 4.99 1.56 11.93
C LEU A 187 4.95 0.17 11.27
N GLY A 188 4.69 -0.88 12.05
CA GLY A 188 4.57 -2.25 11.56
C GLY A 188 3.43 -2.41 10.54
N SER A 189 2.27 -1.81 10.83
CA SER A 189 1.10 -1.86 9.94
C SER A 189 1.37 -1.17 8.61
N VAL A 190 2.00 0.01 8.63
CA VAL A 190 2.42 0.74 7.41
C VAL A 190 3.46 -0.07 6.64
N GLY A 191 4.44 -0.67 7.34
CA GLY A 191 5.47 -1.53 6.73
C GLY A 191 4.87 -2.74 6.01
N ILE A 192 3.93 -3.44 6.64
CA ILE A 192 3.22 -4.59 6.03
C ILE A 192 2.45 -4.15 4.78
N ALA A 193 1.65 -3.08 4.88
CA ALA A 193 0.86 -2.57 3.76
C ALA A 193 1.75 -2.13 2.60
N GLY A 194 2.88 -1.47 2.90
CA GLY A 194 3.87 -1.02 1.93
C GLY A 194 4.61 -2.18 1.26
N HIS A 195 5.07 -3.16 2.04
CA HIS A 195 5.75 -4.35 1.52
C HIS A 195 4.86 -5.15 0.55
N LEU A 196 3.64 -5.46 0.95
CA LEU A 196 2.69 -6.17 0.09
C LEU A 196 2.33 -5.34 -1.16
N GLY A 197 2.25 -4.01 -1.02
CA GLY A 197 2.06 -3.11 -2.15
C GLY A 197 3.24 -3.14 -3.13
N GLY A 198 4.46 -3.14 -2.61
CA GLY A 198 5.69 -3.26 -3.40
C GLY A 198 5.76 -4.57 -4.18
N GLN A 199 5.43 -5.69 -3.54
CA GLN A 199 5.36 -6.99 -4.23
C GLN A 199 4.41 -6.97 -5.43
N LEU A 200 3.22 -6.37 -5.29
CA LEU A 200 2.24 -6.28 -6.37
C LEU A 200 2.70 -5.39 -7.55
N VAL A 201 3.55 -4.40 -7.30
CA VAL A 201 4.05 -3.48 -8.33
C VAL A 201 5.28 -4.05 -9.04
N PHE A 202 6.24 -4.61 -8.29
CA PHE A 202 7.55 -5.01 -8.79
C PHE A 202 7.66 -6.49 -9.18
N SER A 203 6.61 -7.29 -9.00
CA SER A 203 6.62 -8.71 -9.33
C SER A 203 6.80 -9.02 -10.82
N LYS A 204 6.49 -8.08 -11.71
CA LYS A 204 6.74 -8.20 -13.15
C LYS A 204 8.25 -8.14 -13.51
N ALA A 205 9.12 -7.74 -12.59
CA ALA A 205 10.54 -7.50 -12.84
C ALA A 205 11.46 -8.67 -12.48
N LYS A 206 10.94 -9.81 -12.02
CA LYS A 206 11.79 -11.01 -11.85
C LYS A 206 11.84 -11.77 -13.19
N LYS A 207 12.83 -11.39 -14.00
CA LYS A 207 13.39 -12.23 -15.04
C LYS A 207 14.21 -13.35 -14.39
#